data_a64cb5bd7630b66b80a33f19ef8cc144
#
_entry.id   a64cb5bd7630b66b80a33f19ef8cc144
#
_cell.length_a   1.000
_cell.length_b   1.000
_cell.length_c   1.000
_cell.angle_alpha   90.00
_cell.angle_beta   90.00
_cell.angle_gamma   90.00
#
_symmetry.space_group_name_H-M   'P 1'
#
loop_
_entity.id
_entity.type
_entity.pdbx_description
1 polymer ?
#
loop_
_entity_poly.entity_id
_entity_poly.type
_entity_poly.pdbx_seq_one_letter_code
_entity_poly.pdbx_strand_id
1 'polypeptide(L)'
;KSSFHRVLEDDAYSDITNLLELKKRDDQINKVVICSGKIYYDLIEAREKYKNNKVTFVRIEQLYPFPAKTLANILKRYSKANFIWCQEEPKNMGAWNTVRNYIDRTLEMINFGDKSVKYVGRKAASSTATGNLNKHLAQQKEILEKILKE
;
A
#
# COMPACT_ATOMS: atom_id res chain seq x y z
N LYS A 1 -12.30 -4.06 -23.40
CA LYS A 1 -11.10 -4.88 -23.48
C LYS A 1 -10.44 -5.00 -22.12
N SER A 2 -10.30 -6.20 -21.65
CA SER A 2 -9.61 -6.43 -20.41
C SER A 2 -8.13 -6.66 -20.70
N SER A 3 -7.32 -6.11 -19.82
CA SER A 3 -5.88 -6.40 -19.88
C SER A 3 -5.42 -6.66 -18.45
N PHE A 4 -4.41 -7.50 -18.35
CA PHE A 4 -3.81 -7.78 -17.08
C PHE A 4 -2.93 -6.61 -16.65
N HIS A 5 -3.21 -6.06 -15.49
CA HIS A 5 -2.41 -4.99 -14.92
C HIS A 5 -1.61 -5.54 -13.74
N ARG A 6 -0.30 -5.41 -13.80
CA ARG A 6 0.58 -5.88 -12.74
C ARG A 6 0.50 -5.00 -11.50
N VAL A 7 0.20 -3.75 -11.73
CA VAL A 7 0.08 -2.77 -10.65
C VAL A 7 -1.16 -1.94 -10.92
N LEU A 8 -1.98 -1.79 -9.89
CA LEU A 8 -3.21 -0.99 -9.96
C LEU A 8 -3.09 0.19 -9.02
N GLU A 9 -3.42 1.37 -9.52
CA GLU A 9 -3.49 2.54 -8.69
C GLU A 9 -4.85 2.60 -7.98
N ASP A 10 -4.89 3.42 -6.99
CA ASP A 10 -6.08 3.70 -6.21
C ASP A 10 -7.15 4.32 -7.08
N ASP A 11 -8.31 3.68 -7.17
CA ASP A 11 -9.41 4.16 -7.99
C ASP A 11 -9.88 5.56 -7.57
N ALA A 12 -9.75 5.87 -6.30
CA ALA A 12 -10.16 7.18 -5.80
C ALA A 12 -9.33 8.32 -6.40
N TYR A 13 -8.17 8.01 -6.94
CA TYR A 13 -7.28 9.00 -7.52
C TYR A 13 -7.13 8.84 -9.03
N SER A 14 -7.81 7.88 -9.61
CA SER A 14 -7.75 7.63 -11.05
C SER A 14 -8.99 8.11 -11.78
N ASP A 15 -10.10 8.23 -11.08
CA ASP A 15 -11.37 8.65 -11.67
C ASP A 15 -11.39 10.17 -11.84
N ILE A 16 -11.91 10.60 -12.96
CA ILE A 16 -11.94 12.01 -13.31
C ILE A 16 -13.17 12.75 -12.78
N THR A 17 -14.16 12.03 -12.29
CA THR A 17 -15.45 12.66 -12.00
C THR A 17 -15.39 13.62 -10.83
N ASN A 18 -15.23 13.09 -9.63
CA ASN A 18 -15.24 13.91 -8.43
C ASN A 18 -13.86 14.01 -7.79
N LEU A 19 -12.82 13.57 -8.49
CA LEU A 19 -11.48 13.45 -7.93
C LEU A 19 -10.45 14.28 -8.66
N LEU A 20 -10.90 15.22 -9.49
CA LEU A 20 -9.98 16.13 -10.17
C LEU A 20 -9.11 16.87 -9.18
N GLU A 21 -9.68 17.28 -8.06
CA GLU A 21 -8.95 17.96 -7.02
C GLU A 21 -7.90 17.05 -6.38
N LEU A 22 -8.28 15.81 -6.09
CA LEU A 22 -7.35 14.85 -5.52
C LEU A 22 -6.24 14.51 -6.49
N LYS A 23 -6.59 14.42 -7.78
CA LYS A 23 -5.61 14.11 -8.81
C LYS A 23 -4.52 15.17 -8.90
N LYS A 24 -4.85 16.40 -8.57
CA LYS A 24 -3.89 17.51 -8.58
C LYS A 24 -3.06 17.58 -7.31
N ARG A 25 -3.26 16.65 -6.40
CA ARG A 25 -2.65 16.69 -5.07
C ARG A 25 -1.59 15.64 -4.84
N ASP A 26 -0.95 15.15 -5.89
CA ASP A 26 0.12 14.17 -5.72
C ASP A 26 1.19 14.68 -4.78
N ASP A 27 1.48 15.97 -4.81
CA ASP A 27 2.45 16.59 -3.92
C ASP A 27 1.96 16.70 -2.48
N GLN A 28 0.68 16.51 -2.23
CA GLN A 28 0.10 16.56 -0.90
C GLN A 28 -0.10 15.18 -0.29
N ILE A 29 0.08 14.13 -1.09
CA ILE A 29 0.04 12.78 -0.56
C ILE A 29 1.26 12.58 0.32
N ASN A 30 1.02 12.23 1.57
CA ASN A 30 2.11 12.03 2.52
C ASN A 30 2.38 10.56 2.82
N LYS A 31 1.55 9.66 2.32
CA LYS A 31 1.69 8.25 2.60
C LYS A 31 1.21 7.45 1.39
N VAL A 32 2.07 6.62 0.85
CA VAL A 32 1.72 5.67 -0.21
C VAL A 32 1.78 4.27 0.38
N VAL A 33 0.65 3.58 0.38
CA VAL A 33 0.55 2.24 0.94
C VAL A 33 0.53 1.24 -0.21
N ILE A 34 1.54 0.40 -0.25
CA ILE A 34 1.69 -0.64 -1.26
C ILE A 34 1.20 -1.94 -0.64
N CYS A 35 0.37 -2.67 -1.35
CA CYS A 35 -0.22 -3.90 -0.84
C CYS A 35 -0.48 -4.87 -1.98
N SER A 36 -0.93 -6.06 -1.62
CA SER A 36 -1.34 -7.09 -2.58
C SER A 36 -2.52 -7.82 -2.00
N GLY A 37 -3.48 -8.17 -2.85
CA GLY A 37 -4.61 -8.97 -2.44
C GLY A 37 -5.75 -8.17 -1.83
N LYS A 38 -6.58 -8.87 -1.10
CA LYS A 38 -7.87 -8.32 -0.66
C LYS A 38 -7.78 -7.27 0.44
N ILE A 39 -6.64 -7.14 1.11
CA ILE A 39 -6.49 -6.09 2.12
C ILE A 39 -6.68 -4.70 1.50
N TYR A 40 -6.48 -4.59 0.21
CA TYR A 40 -6.73 -3.36 -0.52
C TYR A 40 -8.15 -2.83 -0.25
N TYR A 41 -9.15 -3.70 -0.23
CA TYR A 41 -10.54 -3.27 -0.03
C TYR A 41 -10.79 -2.79 1.40
N ASP A 42 -10.14 -3.43 2.37
CA ASP A 42 -10.23 -2.98 3.76
C ASP A 42 -9.59 -1.60 3.93
N LEU A 43 -8.48 -1.37 3.22
CA LEU A 43 -7.82 -0.07 3.25
C LEU A 43 -8.69 1.02 2.63
N ILE A 44 -9.32 0.73 1.48
CA ILE A 44 -10.22 1.68 0.82
C ILE A 44 -11.38 2.04 1.75
N GLU A 45 -12.01 1.04 2.35
CA GLU A 45 -13.14 1.25 3.25
C GLU A 45 -12.73 2.09 4.45
N ALA A 46 -11.58 1.80 5.03
CA ALA A 46 -11.09 2.53 6.18
C ALA A 46 -10.75 3.99 5.83
N ARG A 47 -10.21 4.22 4.64
CA ARG A 47 -9.93 5.59 4.20
C ARG A 47 -11.22 6.41 4.11
N GLU A 48 -12.29 5.83 3.60
CA GLU A 48 -13.57 6.50 3.54
C GLU A 48 -14.08 6.79 4.95
N LYS A 49 -13.94 5.84 5.83
CA LYS A 49 -14.39 5.99 7.22
C LYS A 49 -13.66 7.13 7.93
N TYR A 50 -12.34 7.22 7.76
CA TYR A 50 -11.53 8.23 8.43
C TYR A 50 -11.33 9.49 7.59
N LYS A 51 -11.85 9.50 6.37
CA LYS A 51 -11.81 10.67 5.48
C LYS A 51 -10.42 11.24 5.30
N ASN A 52 -9.44 10.35 5.15
CA ASN A 52 -8.04 10.75 4.98
C ASN A 52 -7.72 10.88 3.49
N ASN A 53 -7.56 12.09 3.02
CA ASN A 53 -7.26 12.35 1.60
C ASN A 53 -5.77 12.55 1.31
N LYS A 54 -4.92 12.20 2.26
CA LYS A 54 -3.46 12.33 2.10
C LYS A 54 -2.76 10.99 1.94
N VAL A 55 -3.53 9.93 1.81
CA VAL A 55 -3.02 8.56 1.67
C VAL A 55 -3.53 8.00 0.35
N THR A 56 -2.65 7.43 -0.44
CA THR A 56 -3.04 6.70 -1.64
C THR A 56 -2.55 5.26 -1.56
N PHE A 57 -3.21 4.39 -2.31
CA PHE A 57 -2.90 2.96 -2.30
C PHE A 57 -2.44 2.51 -3.68
N VAL A 58 -1.48 1.60 -3.66
CA VAL A 58 -0.98 0.96 -4.88
C VAL A 58 -1.02 -0.53 -4.66
N ARG A 59 -1.77 -1.24 -5.49
CA ARG A 59 -1.94 -2.68 -5.36
C ARG A 59 -1.11 -3.39 -6.42
N ILE A 60 -0.23 -4.28 -5.98
CA ILE A 60 0.58 -5.10 -6.88
C ILE A 60 -0.15 -6.42 -7.09
N GLU A 61 -0.52 -6.70 -8.34
CA GLU A 61 -1.26 -7.92 -8.69
C GLU A 61 -0.32 -9.07 -9.03
N GLN A 62 0.90 -8.76 -9.45
CA GLN A 62 1.88 -9.77 -9.80
C GLN A 62 3.19 -9.45 -9.11
N LEU A 63 3.60 -10.33 -8.20
CA LEU A 63 4.83 -10.13 -7.43
C LEU A 63 6.05 -10.74 -8.09
N TYR A 64 5.85 -11.68 -8.98
CA TYR A 64 6.96 -12.33 -9.65
C TYR A 64 6.65 -12.54 -11.15
N PRO A 65 7.47 -12.03 -12.06
CA PRO A 65 8.58 -11.11 -11.78
C PRO A 65 8.08 -9.78 -11.24
N PHE A 66 8.87 -9.15 -10.40
CA PHE A 66 8.45 -7.92 -9.74
C PHE A 66 8.33 -6.78 -10.76
N PRO A 67 7.21 -6.04 -10.77
CA PRO A 67 6.96 -5.00 -11.79
C PRO A 67 7.63 -3.67 -11.47
N ALA A 68 8.96 -3.67 -11.41
CA ALA A 68 9.73 -2.52 -10.93
C ALA A 68 9.52 -1.26 -11.76
N LYS A 69 9.52 -1.38 -13.09
CA LYS A 69 9.36 -0.21 -13.95
C LYS A 69 7.99 0.43 -13.82
N THR A 70 6.95 -0.40 -13.82
CA THR A 70 5.59 0.10 -13.67
C THR A 70 5.41 0.77 -12.32
N LEU A 71 5.93 0.13 -11.27
CA LEU A 71 5.85 0.68 -9.93
C LEU A 71 6.63 2.00 -9.83
N ALA A 72 7.82 2.06 -10.41
CA ALA A 72 8.62 3.27 -10.41
C ALA A 72 7.88 4.44 -11.05
N ASN A 73 7.21 4.20 -12.18
CA ASN A 73 6.46 5.23 -12.87
C ASN A 73 5.30 5.78 -12.03
N ILE A 74 4.73 4.94 -11.18
CA ILE A 74 3.66 5.37 -10.28
C ILE A 74 4.24 6.13 -9.10
N LEU A 75 5.24 5.57 -8.43
CA LEU A 75 5.75 6.13 -7.18
C LEU A 75 6.48 7.46 -7.37
N LYS A 76 7.05 7.71 -8.54
CA LYS A 76 7.82 8.94 -8.77
C LYS A 76 7.00 10.21 -8.60
N ARG A 77 5.68 10.12 -8.65
CA ARG A 77 4.80 11.27 -8.48
C ARG A 77 4.68 11.71 -7.03
N TYR A 78 5.08 10.87 -6.09
CA TYR A 78 4.82 11.10 -4.66
C TYR A 78 6.11 11.41 -3.91
N SER A 79 6.78 12.47 -4.34
CA SER A 79 8.11 12.81 -3.81
C SER A 79 8.11 13.17 -2.33
N LYS A 80 6.97 13.59 -1.80
CA LYS A 80 6.86 13.99 -0.40
C LYS A 80 6.28 12.91 0.49
N ALA A 81 5.98 11.75 -0.07
CA ALA A 81 5.33 10.68 0.67
C ALA A 81 6.32 9.76 1.36
N ASN A 82 5.85 9.12 2.41
CA ASN A 82 6.50 7.94 2.96
C ASN A 82 5.85 6.71 2.34
N PHE A 83 6.63 5.64 2.17
CA PHE A 83 6.19 4.45 1.48
C PHE A 83 6.05 3.31 2.48
N ILE A 84 4.90 2.64 2.44
CA ILE A 84 4.53 1.60 3.39
C ILE A 84 4.12 0.35 2.63
N TRP A 85 4.56 -0.80 3.11
CA TRP A 85 4.00 -2.08 2.68
C TRP A 85 3.05 -2.56 3.75
N CYS A 86 1.83 -2.90 3.36
CA CYS A 86 0.81 -3.43 4.25
C CYS A 86 0.35 -4.79 3.74
N GLN A 87 0.31 -5.76 4.62
CA GLN A 87 -0.16 -7.10 4.27
C GLN A 87 -1.03 -7.65 5.39
N GLU A 88 -1.85 -8.62 5.04
CA GLU A 88 -2.75 -9.27 5.98
C GLU A 88 -2.04 -10.31 6.83
N GLU A 89 -1.06 -10.96 6.25
CA GLU A 89 -0.30 -12.02 6.91
C GLU A 89 0.65 -11.43 7.96
N PRO A 90 1.06 -12.24 8.94
CA PRO A 90 2.11 -11.82 9.88
C PRO A 90 3.40 -11.41 9.16
N LYS A 91 4.23 -10.64 9.82
CA LYS A 91 5.43 -10.05 9.23
C LYS A 91 6.39 -11.07 8.63
N ASN A 92 6.53 -12.23 9.26
CA ASN A 92 7.42 -13.29 8.79
C ASN A 92 6.82 -14.17 7.70
N MET A 93 5.59 -13.88 7.30
CA MET A 93 4.87 -14.62 6.28
C MET A 93 4.42 -13.64 5.21
N GLY A 94 3.77 -14.15 4.15
CA GLY A 94 3.38 -13.28 3.04
C GLY A 94 4.59 -12.77 2.29
N ALA A 95 4.44 -11.62 1.67
CA ALA A 95 5.40 -11.13 0.69
C ALA A 95 6.46 -10.16 1.23
N TRP A 96 6.34 -9.69 2.47
CA TRP A 96 7.22 -8.63 2.98
C TRP A 96 8.70 -8.92 2.78
N ASN A 97 9.15 -10.11 3.16
CA ASN A 97 10.58 -10.45 3.08
C ASN A 97 11.08 -10.47 1.64
N THR A 98 10.18 -10.70 0.69
CA THR A 98 10.53 -10.70 -0.73
C THR A 98 10.47 -9.30 -1.32
N VAL A 99 9.41 -8.55 -1.02
CA VAL A 99 9.16 -7.28 -1.72
C VAL A 99 9.98 -6.12 -1.16
N ARG A 100 10.39 -6.18 0.09
CA ARG A 100 11.04 -5.02 0.72
C ARG A 100 12.26 -4.54 -0.06
N ASN A 101 13.11 -5.45 -0.49
CA ASN A 101 14.30 -5.09 -1.24
C ASN A 101 13.96 -4.58 -2.64
N TYR A 102 12.96 -5.20 -3.27
CA TYR A 102 12.53 -4.77 -4.61
C TYR A 102 11.94 -3.37 -4.58
N ILE A 103 11.14 -3.06 -3.55
CA ILE A 103 10.56 -1.74 -3.42
C ILE A 103 11.65 -0.69 -3.15
N ASP A 104 12.59 -1.01 -2.26
CA ASP A 104 13.69 -0.09 -1.98
C ASP A 104 14.54 0.18 -3.20
N ARG A 105 14.80 -0.85 -4.01
CA ARG A 105 15.51 -0.65 -5.28
C ARG A 105 14.72 0.21 -6.25
N THR A 106 13.41 0.03 -6.26
CA THR A 106 12.53 0.85 -7.11
C THR A 106 12.63 2.31 -6.69
N LEU A 107 12.65 2.58 -5.38
CA LEU A 107 12.81 3.95 -4.88
C LEU A 107 14.15 4.54 -5.28
N GLU A 108 15.22 3.73 -5.28
CA GLU A 108 16.52 4.18 -5.76
C GLU A 108 16.49 4.57 -7.24
N MET A 109 15.75 3.80 -8.04
CA MET A 109 15.63 4.07 -9.48
C MET A 109 15.02 5.44 -9.78
N ILE A 110 14.22 5.97 -8.90
CA ILE A 110 13.55 7.26 -9.08
C ILE A 110 14.13 8.36 -8.20
N ASN A 111 15.35 8.14 -7.72
CA ASN A 111 16.09 9.10 -6.90
C ASN A 111 15.46 9.36 -5.54
N PHE A 112 14.77 8.37 -4.99
CA PHE A 112 14.22 8.39 -3.64
C PHE A 112 15.01 7.47 -2.71
N GLY A 113 16.31 7.32 -2.97
CA GLY A 113 17.16 6.40 -2.22
C GLY A 113 17.36 6.76 -0.75
N ASP A 114 16.99 7.98 -0.37
CA ASP A 114 16.96 8.39 1.02
C ASP A 114 15.75 7.85 1.78
N LYS A 115 14.83 7.20 1.08
CA LYS A 115 13.63 6.60 1.65
C LYS A 115 13.71 5.08 1.60
N SER A 116 13.09 4.44 2.57
CA SER A 116 12.93 2.99 2.61
C SER A 116 11.48 2.66 2.87
N VAL A 117 11.02 1.57 2.28
CA VAL A 117 9.67 1.10 2.54
C VAL A 117 9.57 0.62 4.00
N LYS A 118 8.50 1.01 4.67
CA LYS A 118 8.23 0.61 6.05
C LYS A 118 7.14 -0.46 6.07
N TYR A 119 7.22 -1.34 7.04
CA TYR A 119 6.19 -2.34 7.23
C TYR A 119 5.13 -1.86 8.21
N VAL A 120 3.87 -1.98 7.85
CA VAL A 120 2.76 -1.82 8.78
C VAL A 120 1.84 -3.03 8.61
N GLY A 121 1.67 -3.79 9.66
CA GLY A 121 0.88 -5.01 9.62
C GLY A 121 1.03 -5.77 10.91
N ARG A 122 0.63 -7.03 10.89
CA ARG A 122 0.74 -7.88 12.07
C ARG A 122 2.18 -8.22 12.38
N LYS A 123 2.44 -8.44 13.65
CA LYS A 123 3.76 -8.87 14.11
C LYS A 123 4.06 -10.28 13.60
N ALA A 124 5.34 -10.64 13.62
CA ALA A 124 5.74 -12.00 13.30
C ALA A 124 5.04 -13.00 14.23
N ALA A 125 4.66 -14.13 13.67
CA ALA A 125 3.91 -15.16 14.40
C ALA A 125 4.32 -16.54 13.95
N SER A 126 3.96 -17.54 14.74
CA SER A 126 4.26 -18.93 14.43
C SER A 126 3.18 -19.58 13.55
N SER A 127 2.06 -18.89 13.36
CA SER A 127 0.99 -19.38 12.49
C SER A 127 0.47 -18.25 11.64
N THR A 128 -0.14 -18.61 10.51
CA THR A 128 -0.61 -17.61 9.53
C THR A 128 -1.85 -16.86 9.98
N ALA A 129 -2.61 -17.42 10.92
CA ALA A 129 -3.88 -16.83 11.35
C ALA A 129 -4.00 -16.91 12.86
N THR A 130 -4.76 -15.97 13.42
CA THR A 130 -5.12 -16.04 14.82
C THR A 130 -6.23 -17.07 15.00
N GLY A 131 -6.20 -17.80 16.11
CA GLY A 131 -7.24 -18.78 16.40
C GLY A 131 -8.52 -18.18 16.92
N ASN A 132 -8.59 -16.85 17.06
CA ASN A 132 -9.73 -16.14 17.63
C ASN A 132 -10.16 -15.03 16.69
N LEU A 133 -11.41 -15.05 16.25
CA LEU A 133 -11.95 -14.08 15.31
C LEU A 133 -11.91 -12.65 15.88
N ASN A 134 -12.28 -12.50 17.15
CA ASN A 134 -12.28 -11.17 17.76
C ASN A 134 -10.88 -10.57 17.82
N LYS A 135 -9.90 -11.41 18.12
CA LYS A 135 -8.50 -10.97 18.14
C LYS A 135 -8.05 -10.57 16.74
N HIS A 136 -8.45 -11.35 15.73
CA HIS A 136 -8.14 -11.06 14.35
C HIS A 136 -8.70 -9.69 13.93
N LEU A 137 -9.97 -9.46 14.24
CA LEU A 137 -10.64 -8.21 13.90
C LEU A 137 -10.03 -7.02 14.62
N ALA A 138 -9.66 -7.20 15.89
CA ALA A 138 -9.01 -6.14 16.64
C ALA A 138 -7.65 -5.76 16.05
N GLN A 139 -6.86 -6.77 15.67
CA GLN A 139 -5.57 -6.52 15.04
C GLN A 139 -5.71 -5.84 13.70
N GLN A 140 -6.70 -6.24 12.91
CA GLN A 140 -6.97 -5.64 11.61
C GLN A 140 -7.35 -4.18 11.78
N LYS A 141 -8.22 -3.87 12.72
CA LYS A 141 -8.62 -2.50 13.01
C LYS A 141 -7.41 -1.65 13.41
N GLU A 142 -6.55 -2.18 14.25
CA GLU A 142 -5.35 -1.47 14.70
C GLU A 142 -4.44 -1.10 13.53
N ILE A 143 -4.24 -2.05 12.61
CA ILE A 143 -3.43 -1.81 11.41
C ILE A 143 -4.02 -0.68 10.57
N LEU A 144 -5.32 -0.74 10.33
CA LEU A 144 -5.99 0.26 9.51
C LEU A 144 -5.95 1.64 10.15
N GLU A 145 -6.14 1.70 11.46
CA GLU A 145 -6.06 2.96 12.20
C GLU A 145 -4.65 3.55 12.14
N LYS A 146 -3.65 2.71 12.27
CA LYS A 146 -2.27 3.18 12.23
C LYS A 146 -1.94 3.83 10.90
N ILE A 147 -2.48 3.29 9.83
CA ILE A 147 -2.24 3.83 8.48
C ILE A 147 -3.05 5.11 8.25
N LEU A 148 -4.29 5.14 8.69
CA LEU A 148 -5.24 6.14 8.22
C LEU A 148 -5.57 7.24 9.22
N LYS A 149 -5.31 7.02 10.50
CA LYS A 149 -5.55 8.04 11.51
C LYS A 149 -4.30 8.86 11.86
N GLU A 150 -3.14 8.33 11.52
CA GLU A 150 -1.88 9.03 11.82
C GLU A 150 -1.36 9.81 10.59
#